data_91a503fd76f31d53b0d68fc1c99b53a3
#
_entry.id   91a503fd76f31d53b0d68fc1c99b53a3
#
_cell.length_a   1.000
_cell.length_b   1.000
_cell.length_c   1.000
_cell.angle_alpha   90.00
_cell.angle_beta   90.00
_cell.angle_gamma   90.00
#
_symmetry.space_group_name_H-M   'P 1'
#
loop_
_entity.id
_entity.type
_entity.pdbx_description
1 polymer ?
#
loop_
_entity_poly.entity_id
_entity_poly.type
_entity_poly.pdbx_seq_one_letter_code
_entity_poly.pdbx_strand_id
1 'polypeptide(L)'
;VMIINIMTAHSFAEDIGSVSSATENQGEFIDGKQVISDMIEKNGMYTHPRIIMSDDKFEKLKANIGNDSVTGILLTKLRNEADRLLNQPVSQYEIPDGIRLLETSKRIQRRVAALAMAYNVFGDEKYAQRCYEELESACSFKDWNPSHFLDTAEMSTAFALGYDWLYHWMNDDQRLFIRENLIEKGLTQVMEDYEDKPRTRTYRWYQDYPGDNWKLVCNGSMSMAALA
;
A
#
# COMPACT_ATOMS: atom_id res chain seq x y z
N VAL A 1 0.49 9.41 -6.27
CA VAL A 1 -0.10 9.49 -7.62
C VAL A 1 0.94 9.10 -8.67
N MET A 2 2.17 9.67 -8.67
CA MET A 2 3.22 9.38 -9.67
C MET A 2 3.73 7.93 -9.61
N ILE A 3 3.94 7.36 -8.42
CA ILE A 3 4.45 5.99 -8.24
C ILE A 3 3.39 4.96 -8.63
N ILE A 4 2.12 5.21 -8.29
CA ILE A 4 1.00 4.38 -8.74
C ILE A 4 0.89 4.39 -10.26
N ASN A 5 1.14 5.52 -10.93
CA ASN A 5 1.14 5.62 -12.39
C ASN A 5 2.29 4.85 -13.07
N ILE A 6 3.47 4.75 -12.43
CA ILE A 6 4.58 3.91 -12.94
C ILE A 6 4.17 2.43 -12.92
N MET A 7 3.52 2.01 -11.84
CA MET A 7 3.07 0.63 -11.66
C MET A 7 1.95 0.24 -12.62
N THR A 8 0.95 1.13 -12.82
CA THR A 8 -0.18 0.86 -13.70
C THR A 8 0.20 0.89 -15.18
N ALA A 9 1.08 1.80 -15.62
CA ALA A 9 1.45 1.91 -17.02
C ALA A 9 2.21 0.68 -17.55
N HIS A 10 2.98 -0.02 -16.71
CA HIS A 10 3.72 -1.22 -17.13
C HIS A 10 2.86 -2.49 -17.10
N SER A 11 1.94 -2.59 -16.15
CA SER A 11 1.02 -3.73 -16.03
C SER A 11 -0.09 -3.71 -17.11
N PHE A 12 -0.58 -2.53 -17.49
CA PHE A 12 -1.65 -2.40 -18.49
C PHE A 12 -1.18 -2.58 -19.95
N ALA A 13 0.10 -2.38 -20.26
CA ALA A 13 0.58 -2.47 -21.62
C ALA A 13 0.73 -3.92 -22.14
N GLU A 14 0.86 -4.90 -21.24
CA GLU A 14 0.98 -6.32 -21.63
C GLU A 14 -0.38 -7.05 -21.71
N ASP A 15 -1.45 -6.54 -21.05
CA ASP A 15 -2.76 -7.21 -20.97
C ASP A 15 -3.81 -6.75 -22.01
N ILE A 16 -3.52 -5.75 -22.86
CA ILE A 16 -4.52 -5.26 -23.86
C ILE A 16 -4.61 -6.17 -25.12
N GLY A 17 -3.96 -7.32 -25.12
CA GLY A 17 -3.88 -8.24 -26.27
C GLY A 17 -5.14 -9.04 -26.60
N SER A 18 -6.22 -9.02 -25.83
CA SER A 18 -7.45 -9.75 -26.17
C SER A 18 -8.67 -9.27 -25.40
N VAL A 19 -9.27 -8.16 -25.81
CA VAL A 19 -10.65 -7.87 -25.44
C VAL A 19 -11.56 -8.35 -26.57
N SER A 20 -11.92 -9.62 -26.52
CA SER A 20 -13.05 -10.19 -27.27
C SER A 20 -14.34 -9.91 -26.52
N SER A 21 -15.29 -9.28 -27.22
CA SER A 21 -16.75 -9.14 -26.96
C SER A 21 -17.24 -9.53 -25.56
N ALA A 22 -17.59 -8.53 -24.76
CA ALA A 22 -18.33 -8.70 -23.51
C ALA A 22 -19.75 -9.25 -23.83
N THR A 23 -19.93 -10.54 -23.60
CA THR A 23 -21.23 -11.12 -23.25
C THR A 23 -21.50 -10.74 -21.80
N GLU A 24 -22.73 -10.29 -21.51
CA GLU A 24 -23.23 -10.05 -20.14
C GLU A 24 -23.06 -11.31 -19.30
N ASN A 25 -21.94 -11.44 -18.63
CA ASN A 25 -21.80 -12.39 -17.53
C ASN A 25 -22.41 -11.72 -16.29
N GLN A 26 -23.54 -12.27 -15.83
CA GLN A 26 -23.97 -12.11 -14.44
C GLN A 26 -22.76 -12.50 -13.59
N GLY A 27 -22.16 -11.51 -12.89
CA GLY A 27 -20.92 -11.68 -12.20
C GLY A 27 -21.00 -12.89 -11.26
N GLU A 28 -20.25 -13.92 -11.58
CA GLU A 28 -20.06 -15.05 -10.71
C GLU A 28 -19.46 -14.52 -9.42
N PHE A 29 -20.14 -14.74 -8.30
CA PHE A 29 -19.66 -14.29 -7.00
C PHE A 29 -18.35 -15.03 -6.71
N ILE A 30 -17.23 -14.32 -6.82
CA ILE A 30 -15.91 -14.89 -6.54
C ILE A 30 -15.83 -15.09 -5.02
N ASP A 31 -15.84 -16.36 -4.58
CA ASP A 31 -15.61 -16.69 -3.18
C ASP A 31 -14.22 -16.20 -2.76
N GLY A 32 -14.14 -15.33 -1.75
CA GLY A 32 -12.88 -14.81 -1.24
C GLY A 32 -11.92 -15.91 -0.77
N LYS A 33 -12.43 -17.06 -0.32
CA LYS A 33 -11.61 -18.23 0.01
C LYS A 33 -10.94 -18.84 -1.23
N GLN A 34 -11.67 -18.87 -2.36
CA GLN A 34 -11.09 -19.35 -3.62
C GLN A 34 -10.00 -18.42 -4.12
N VAL A 35 -10.19 -17.10 -4.04
CA VAL A 35 -9.16 -16.11 -4.40
C VAL A 35 -7.89 -16.33 -3.58
N ILE A 36 -8.03 -16.49 -2.26
CA ILE A 36 -6.89 -16.75 -1.37
C ILE A 36 -6.22 -18.10 -1.73
N SER A 37 -7.01 -19.16 -1.97
CA SER A 37 -6.50 -20.47 -2.38
C SER A 37 -5.70 -20.37 -3.68
N ASP A 38 -6.24 -19.69 -4.69
CA ASP A 38 -5.56 -19.49 -5.98
C ASP A 38 -4.27 -18.69 -5.84
N MET A 39 -4.25 -17.66 -4.98
CA MET A 39 -3.03 -16.91 -4.68
C MET A 39 -1.97 -17.79 -4.00
N ILE A 40 -2.38 -18.65 -3.08
CA ILE A 40 -1.50 -19.60 -2.40
C ILE A 40 -0.89 -20.58 -3.41
N GLU A 41 -1.69 -21.15 -4.32
CA GLU A 41 -1.24 -22.11 -5.31
C GLU A 41 -0.35 -21.49 -6.39
N LYS A 42 -0.68 -20.29 -6.88
CA LYS A 42 0.02 -19.65 -8.01
C LYS A 42 1.32 -18.96 -7.62
N ASN A 43 1.37 -18.34 -6.43
CA ASN A 43 2.49 -17.47 -6.05
C ASN A 43 3.29 -17.99 -4.86
N GLY A 44 2.85 -19.08 -4.20
CA GLY A 44 3.37 -19.47 -2.91
C GLY A 44 2.94 -18.47 -1.81
N MET A 45 2.25 -18.92 -0.78
CA MET A 45 1.66 -18.05 0.26
C MET A 45 2.70 -17.21 1.03
N TYR A 46 3.97 -17.56 0.94
CA TYR A 46 5.04 -17.00 1.78
C TYR A 46 6.09 -16.21 1.02
N THR A 47 5.90 -15.99 -0.29
CA THR A 47 6.84 -15.19 -1.07
C THR A 47 6.50 -13.71 -0.98
N HIS A 48 7.49 -12.88 -0.67
CA HIS A 48 7.44 -11.44 -0.74
C HIS A 48 8.50 -10.96 -1.73
N PRO A 49 8.30 -9.84 -2.40
CA PRO A 49 7.10 -9.02 -2.43
C PRO A 49 5.97 -9.67 -3.26
N ARG A 50 4.73 -9.44 -2.87
CA ARG A 50 3.53 -10.04 -3.51
C ARG A 50 2.41 -9.04 -3.81
N ILE A 51 2.44 -7.85 -3.18
CA ILE A 51 1.44 -6.80 -3.40
C ILE A 51 1.90 -5.89 -4.52
N ILE A 52 1.11 -5.79 -5.60
CA ILE A 52 1.34 -4.91 -6.76
C ILE A 52 2.63 -5.27 -7.52
N MET A 53 3.73 -5.47 -6.82
CA MET A 53 5.05 -5.81 -7.37
C MET A 53 5.49 -7.20 -6.92
N SER A 54 6.24 -7.86 -7.78
CA SER A 54 6.96 -9.11 -7.53
C SER A 54 8.43 -8.91 -7.90
N ASP A 55 9.30 -9.82 -7.50
CA ASP A 55 10.74 -9.73 -7.79
C ASP A 55 11.02 -9.56 -9.29
N ASP A 56 10.35 -10.33 -10.15
CA ASP A 56 10.50 -10.24 -11.59
C ASP A 56 10.09 -8.87 -12.16
N LYS A 57 9.07 -8.22 -11.59
CA LYS A 57 8.67 -6.86 -11.95
C LYS A 57 9.70 -5.83 -11.52
N PHE A 58 10.28 -5.98 -10.33
CA PHE A 58 11.40 -5.13 -9.90
C PHE A 58 12.62 -5.31 -10.80
N GLU A 59 12.97 -6.53 -11.19
CA GLU A 59 14.09 -6.79 -12.11
C GLU A 59 13.86 -6.15 -13.50
N LYS A 60 12.63 -6.22 -14.02
CA LYS A 60 12.27 -5.52 -15.27
C LYS A 60 12.41 -3.99 -15.15
N LEU A 61 12.11 -3.41 -13.99
CA LEU A 61 12.35 -1.97 -13.76
C LEU A 61 13.85 -1.65 -13.72
N LYS A 62 14.66 -2.47 -13.02
CA LYS A 62 16.12 -2.29 -12.94
C LYS A 62 16.77 -2.21 -14.32
N ALA A 63 16.30 -3.01 -15.27
CA ALA A 63 16.82 -3.00 -16.64
C ALA A 63 16.63 -1.65 -17.37
N ASN A 64 15.81 -0.75 -16.85
CA ASN A 64 15.57 0.57 -17.42
C ASN A 64 16.36 1.71 -16.73
N ILE A 65 17.20 1.39 -15.75
CA ILE A 65 18.00 2.39 -15.05
C ILE A 65 18.99 3.02 -16.04
N GLY A 66 18.96 4.34 -16.13
CA GLY A 66 19.90 5.11 -16.95
C GLY A 66 19.59 5.15 -18.44
N ASN A 67 18.51 4.56 -18.92
CA ASN A 67 18.09 4.70 -20.30
C ASN A 67 17.14 5.90 -20.51
N ASP A 68 16.96 6.33 -21.76
CA ASP A 68 16.13 7.47 -22.15
C ASP A 68 14.65 7.11 -22.34
N SER A 69 14.22 5.90 -21.91
CA SER A 69 12.82 5.51 -21.93
C SER A 69 12.01 6.32 -20.90
N VAL A 70 10.69 6.36 -21.06
CA VAL A 70 9.80 6.97 -20.09
C VAL A 70 10.03 6.34 -18.70
N THR A 71 10.21 5.02 -18.65
CA THR A 71 10.52 4.30 -17.40
C THR A 71 11.84 4.77 -16.80
N GLY A 72 12.91 4.90 -17.57
CA GLY A 72 14.21 5.38 -17.10
C GLY A 72 14.15 6.81 -16.55
N ILE A 73 13.40 7.70 -17.21
CA ILE A 73 13.14 9.07 -16.72
C ILE A 73 12.39 9.04 -15.38
N LEU A 74 11.38 8.19 -15.25
CA LEU A 74 10.62 8.05 -14.01
C LEU A 74 11.48 7.47 -12.88
N LEU A 75 12.36 6.52 -13.16
CA LEU A 75 13.31 5.98 -12.18
C LEU A 75 14.32 7.04 -11.72
N THR A 76 14.76 7.92 -12.61
CA THR A 76 15.61 9.06 -12.22
C THR A 76 14.87 10.00 -11.27
N LYS A 77 13.60 10.29 -11.54
CA LYS A 77 12.76 11.10 -10.63
C LYS A 77 12.52 10.40 -9.28
N LEU A 78 12.31 9.07 -9.29
CA LEU A 78 12.18 8.28 -8.08
C LEU A 78 13.43 8.37 -7.22
N ARG A 79 14.63 8.21 -7.81
CA ARG A 79 15.90 8.36 -7.10
C ARG A 79 16.05 9.74 -6.46
N ASN A 80 15.80 10.79 -7.22
CA ASN A 80 15.89 12.16 -6.73
C ASN A 80 14.91 12.43 -5.57
N GLU A 81 13.70 11.89 -5.64
CA GLU A 81 12.72 11.99 -4.56
C GLU A 81 13.15 11.19 -3.32
N ALA A 82 13.62 9.95 -3.50
CA ALA A 82 14.11 9.14 -2.40
C ALA A 82 15.32 9.80 -1.70
N ASP A 83 16.29 10.33 -2.46
CA ASP A 83 17.44 11.08 -1.90
C ASP A 83 16.99 12.33 -1.14
N ARG A 84 15.99 13.05 -1.64
CA ARG A 84 15.40 14.20 -0.95
C ARG A 84 14.78 13.79 0.40
N LEU A 85 14.11 12.64 0.44
CA LEU A 85 13.43 12.12 1.63
C LEU A 85 14.40 11.70 2.73
N LEU A 86 15.64 11.33 2.41
CA LEU A 86 16.67 10.98 3.42
C LEU A 86 16.92 12.13 4.42
N ASN A 87 16.77 13.37 3.97
CA ASN A 87 17.06 14.56 4.79
C ASN A 87 15.76 15.19 5.38
N GLN A 88 14.61 14.57 5.19
CA GLN A 88 13.36 15.05 5.77
C GLN A 88 13.14 14.44 7.17
N PRO A 89 12.58 15.16 8.14
CA PRO A 89 12.16 14.54 9.38
C PRO A 89 11.06 13.50 9.14
N VAL A 90 10.96 12.49 10.01
CA VAL A 90 9.84 11.55 10.00
C VAL A 90 8.52 12.28 10.24
N SER A 91 7.44 11.72 9.68
CA SER A 91 6.11 12.30 9.85
C SER A 91 5.66 12.23 11.31
N GLN A 92 4.99 13.27 11.77
CA GLN A 92 4.42 13.35 13.11
C GLN A 92 2.89 13.23 13.04
N TYR A 93 2.27 12.88 14.18
CA TYR A 93 0.81 12.83 14.29
C TYR A 93 0.23 14.24 14.25
N GLU A 94 -0.39 14.60 13.16
CA GLU A 94 -0.93 15.95 12.94
C GLU A 94 -2.36 15.89 12.42
N ILE A 95 -3.29 16.56 13.10
CA ILE A 95 -4.69 16.75 12.68
C ILE A 95 -4.94 18.27 12.56
N PRO A 96 -4.51 18.90 11.44
CA PRO A 96 -4.52 20.36 11.32
C PRO A 96 -5.91 21.00 11.39
N ASP A 97 -6.94 20.27 10.95
CA ASP A 97 -8.33 20.72 10.97
C ASP A 97 -9.12 20.20 12.19
N GLY A 98 -8.45 19.51 13.11
CA GLY A 98 -9.06 18.91 14.29
C GLY A 98 -9.89 17.65 14.03
N ILE A 99 -9.98 17.20 12.76
CA ILE A 99 -10.84 16.08 12.34
C ILE A 99 -10.03 15.01 11.61
N ARG A 100 -9.11 15.39 10.70
CA ARG A 100 -8.49 14.48 9.73
C ARG A 100 -6.98 14.37 9.93
N LEU A 101 -6.51 13.13 10.05
CA LEU A 101 -5.09 12.76 9.93
C LEU A 101 -4.65 12.59 8.46
N LEU A 102 -5.57 12.79 7.51
CA LEU A 102 -5.47 12.40 6.11
C LEU A 102 -4.19 12.90 5.40
N GLU A 103 -3.80 14.14 5.63
CA GLU A 103 -2.59 14.69 5.01
C GLU A 103 -1.33 14.01 5.54
N THR A 104 -1.30 13.66 6.83
CA THR A 104 -0.22 12.87 7.43
C THR A 104 -0.20 11.45 6.86
N SER A 105 -1.35 10.76 6.81
CA SER A 105 -1.46 9.41 6.28
C SER A 105 -1.01 9.33 4.81
N LYS A 106 -1.48 10.25 3.97
CA LYS A 106 -1.05 10.36 2.56
C LYS A 106 0.44 10.71 2.41
N ARG A 107 0.99 11.53 3.31
CA ARG A 107 2.42 11.85 3.32
C ARG A 107 3.25 10.61 3.61
N ILE A 108 2.87 9.83 4.63
CA ILE A 108 3.53 8.58 5.00
C ILE A 108 3.42 7.57 3.85
N GLN A 109 2.23 7.36 3.29
CA GLN A 109 2.03 6.46 2.15
C GLN A 109 2.95 6.80 0.97
N ARG A 110 3.01 8.07 0.57
CA ARG A 110 3.88 8.51 -0.53
C ARG A 110 5.37 8.29 -0.25
N ARG A 111 5.81 8.56 0.99
CA ARG A 111 7.20 8.38 1.42
C ARG A 111 7.58 6.92 1.45
N VAL A 112 6.78 6.09 2.10
CA VAL A 112 6.98 4.64 2.18
C VAL A 112 7.04 4.02 0.78
N ALA A 113 6.06 4.32 -0.08
CA ALA A 113 6.04 3.82 -1.44
C ALA A 113 7.29 4.24 -2.24
N ALA A 114 7.72 5.50 -2.12
CA ALA A 114 8.90 6.00 -2.83
C ALA A 114 10.20 5.34 -2.32
N LEU A 115 10.38 5.27 -1.00
CA LEU A 115 11.59 4.74 -0.38
C LEU A 115 11.71 3.22 -0.55
N ALA A 116 10.61 2.47 -0.31
CA ALA A 116 10.61 1.02 -0.49
C ALA A 116 10.82 0.63 -1.97
N MET A 117 10.20 1.36 -2.91
CA MET A 117 10.48 1.15 -4.33
C MET A 117 11.93 1.48 -4.69
N ALA A 118 12.48 2.59 -4.18
CA ALA A 118 13.86 2.98 -4.44
C ALA A 118 14.85 1.92 -3.91
N TYR A 119 14.59 1.36 -2.72
CA TYR A 119 15.36 0.24 -2.20
C TYR A 119 15.35 -0.96 -3.16
N ASN A 120 14.15 -1.43 -3.54
CA ASN A 120 14.03 -2.61 -4.40
C ASN A 120 14.64 -2.41 -5.79
N VAL A 121 14.58 -1.19 -6.35
CA VAL A 121 15.11 -0.89 -7.67
C VAL A 121 16.61 -0.60 -7.64
N PHE A 122 17.09 0.15 -6.67
CA PHE A 122 18.48 0.64 -6.65
C PHE A 122 19.40 -0.14 -5.71
N GLY A 123 18.84 -0.95 -4.79
CA GLY A 123 19.59 -1.82 -3.88
C GLY A 123 20.32 -1.10 -2.73
N ASP A 124 20.05 0.21 -2.52
CA ASP A 124 20.72 0.98 -1.46
C ASP A 124 19.92 0.93 -0.16
N GLU A 125 20.49 0.30 0.85
CA GLU A 125 19.88 0.08 2.18
C GLU A 125 19.47 1.36 2.91
N LYS A 126 20.10 2.50 2.59
CA LYS A 126 19.69 3.79 3.18
C LYS A 126 18.22 4.13 2.93
N TYR A 127 17.66 3.69 1.78
CA TYR A 127 16.25 3.90 1.48
C TYR A 127 15.34 2.99 2.31
N ALA A 128 15.75 1.73 2.50
CA ALA A 128 15.03 0.79 3.36
C ALA A 128 15.03 1.27 4.81
N GLN A 129 16.19 1.66 5.31
CA GLN A 129 16.33 2.21 6.67
C GLN A 129 15.43 3.43 6.88
N ARG A 130 15.46 4.39 5.96
CA ARG A 130 14.62 5.60 6.06
C ARG A 130 13.14 5.31 5.93
N CYS A 131 12.77 4.31 5.12
CA CYS A 131 11.40 3.83 4.99
C CYS A 131 10.91 3.22 6.31
N TYR A 132 11.74 2.37 6.93
CA TYR A 132 11.43 1.77 8.23
C TYR A 132 11.23 2.83 9.32
N GLU A 133 12.08 3.84 9.39
CA GLU A 133 11.95 4.96 10.35
C GLU A 133 10.60 5.71 10.19
N GLU A 134 10.11 5.85 8.96
CA GLU A 134 8.79 6.45 8.70
C GLU A 134 7.64 5.57 9.23
N LEU A 135 7.74 4.24 9.03
CA LEU A 135 6.78 3.27 9.57
C LEU A 135 6.84 3.22 11.09
N GLU A 136 8.04 3.15 11.67
CA GLU A 136 8.25 3.12 13.11
C GLU A 136 7.67 4.38 13.80
N SER A 137 7.87 5.55 13.19
CA SER A 137 7.23 6.78 13.67
C SER A 137 5.70 6.66 13.68
N ALA A 138 5.10 6.11 12.61
CA ALA A 138 3.66 5.92 12.52
C ALA A 138 3.12 4.83 13.47
N CYS A 139 3.95 3.85 13.85
CA CYS A 139 3.63 2.91 14.93
C CYS A 139 3.46 3.60 16.28
N SER A 140 4.22 4.68 16.54
CA SER A 140 4.12 5.45 17.78
C SER A 140 2.85 6.30 17.90
N PHE A 141 2.09 6.46 16.83
CA PHE A 141 0.82 7.20 16.85
C PHE A 141 -0.19 6.47 17.74
N LYS A 142 -0.97 7.25 18.50
CA LYS A 142 -2.00 6.69 19.39
C LYS A 142 -3.04 5.84 18.66
N ASP A 143 -3.36 6.21 17.42
CA ASP A 143 -4.29 5.56 16.48
C ASP A 143 -3.99 6.05 15.06
N TRP A 144 -4.70 5.52 14.05
CA TRP A 144 -4.69 6.03 12.69
C TRP A 144 -5.99 6.75 12.32
N ASN A 145 -6.59 7.39 13.32
CA ASN A 145 -7.83 8.16 13.21
C ASN A 145 -9.00 7.38 12.58
N PRO A 146 -9.39 6.23 13.14
CA PRO A 146 -10.48 5.43 12.58
C PRO A 146 -11.83 6.14 12.56
N SER A 147 -12.00 7.27 13.24
CA SER A 147 -13.19 8.12 13.12
C SER A 147 -13.37 8.74 11.74
N HIS A 148 -12.28 8.97 11.00
CA HIS A 148 -12.27 9.35 9.59
C HIS A 148 -11.54 8.29 8.79
N PHE A 149 -12.23 7.21 8.41
CA PHE A 149 -11.62 5.95 7.99
C PHE A 149 -10.70 6.03 6.77
N LEU A 150 -10.82 7.06 5.93
CA LEU A 150 -9.83 7.31 4.85
C LEU A 150 -8.40 7.44 5.40
N ASP A 151 -8.23 8.00 6.59
CA ASP A 151 -6.93 8.18 7.22
C ASP A 151 -6.31 6.82 7.58
N THR A 152 -7.12 5.95 8.20
CA THR A 152 -6.75 4.57 8.51
C THR A 152 -6.47 3.76 7.23
N ALA A 153 -7.27 3.97 6.19
CA ALA A 153 -7.11 3.28 4.91
C ALA A 153 -5.77 3.64 4.22
N GLU A 154 -5.47 4.92 4.10
CA GLU A 154 -4.20 5.39 3.52
C GLU A 154 -2.99 4.93 4.33
N MET A 155 -3.11 4.93 5.67
CA MET A 155 -2.06 4.43 6.57
C MET A 155 -1.87 2.92 6.39
N SER A 156 -2.96 2.14 6.30
CA SER A 156 -2.90 0.70 6.08
C SER A 156 -2.26 0.34 4.73
N THR A 157 -2.51 1.15 3.69
CA THR A 157 -1.80 1.00 2.41
C THR A 157 -0.30 1.24 2.56
N ALA A 158 0.10 2.27 3.30
CA ALA A 158 1.52 2.54 3.57
C ALA A 158 2.20 1.36 4.26
N PHE A 159 1.55 0.82 5.29
CA PHE A 159 2.06 -0.33 6.05
C PHE A 159 2.09 -1.61 5.22
N ALA A 160 1.07 -1.86 4.40
CA ALA A 160 1.05 -3.00 3.50
C ALA A 160 2.22 -2.97 2.50
N LEU A 161 2.44 -1.83 1.84
CA LEU A 161 3.56 -1.65 0.91
C LEU A 161 4.91 -1.75 1.61
N GLY A 162 5.05 -1.08 2.76
CA GLY A 162 6.30 -1.10 3.52
C GLY A 162 6.64 -2.49 4.05
N TYR A 163 5.66 -3.20 4.61
CA TYR A 163 5.85 -4.56 5.10
C TYR A 163 6.25 -5.52 3.97
N ASP A 164 5.50 -5.52 2.88
CA ASP A 164 5.70 -6.44 1.77
C ASP A 164 7.02 -6.16 1.02
N TRP A 165 7.33 -4.91 0.71
CA TRP A 165 8.50 -4.56 -0.11
C TRP A 165 9.81 -4.49 0.67
N LEU A 166 9.75 -4.37 2.01
CA LEU A 166 10.94 -4.45 2.88
C LEU A 166 11.04 -5.79 3.62
N TYR A 167 10.19 -6.77 3.30
CA TYR A 167 10.10 -8.02 4.04
C TYR A 167 11.46 -8.71 4.23
N HIS A 168 12.25 -8.82 3.17
CA HIS A 168 13.55 -9.46 3.20
C HIS A 168 14.65 -8.61 3.83
N TRP A 169 14.46 -7.30 3.92
CA TRP A 169 15.39 -6.40 4.59
C TRP A 169 15.16 -6.36 6.10
N MET A 170 13.92 -6.42 6.56
CA MET A 170 13.56 -6.42 7.97
C MET A 170 13.95 -7.74 8.66
N ASN A 171 14.44 -7.66 9.90
CA ASN A 171 14.54 -8.83 10.76
C ASN A 171 13.17 -9.24 11.33
N ASP A 172 13.12 -10.37 12.06
CA ASP A 172 11.87 -10.93 12.57
C ASP A 172 11.15 -10.01 13.56
N ASP A 173 11.90 -9.34 14.45
CA ASP A 173 11.33 -8.41 15.43
C ASP A 173 10.73 -7.17 14.74
N GLN A 174 11.40 -6.65 13.73
CA GLN A 174 10.90 -5.52 12.92
C GLN A 174 9.64 -5.92 12.15
N ARG A 175 9.63 -7.10 11.52
CA ARG A 175 8.44 -7.62 10.84
C ARG A 175 7.28 -7.79 11.80
N LEU A 176 7.51 -8.39 12.95
CA LEU A 176 6.49 -8.56 13.98
C LEU A 176 5.92 -7.22 14.42
N PHE A 177 6.77 -6.25 14.73
CA PHE A 177 6.36 -4.93 15.18
C PHE A 177 5.49 -4.18 14.17
N ILE A 178 5.89 -4.16 12.89
CA ILE A 178 5.09 -3.53 11.82
C ILE A 178 3.77 -4.25 11.63
N ARG A 179 3.77 -5.59 11.60
CA ARG A 179 2.58 -6.42 11.43
C ARG A 179 1.56 -6.22 12.55
N GLU A 180 2.00 -6.22 13.81
CA GLU A 180 1.11 -6.04 14.96
C GLU A 180 0.43 -4.67 14.92
N ASN A 181 1.15 -3.61 14.58
CA ASN A 181 0.57 -2.28 14.43
C ASN A 181 -0.43 -2.20 13.25
N LEU A 182 -0.15 -2.87 12.12
CA LEU A 182 -1.07 -2.95 10.98
C LEU A 182 -2.36 -3.69 11.37
N ILE A 183 -2.24 -4.77 12.12
CA ILE A 183 -3.40 -5.53 12.62
C ILE A 183 -4.21 -4.69 13.61
N GLU A 184 -3.57 -4.12 14.62
CA GLU A 184 -4.25 -3.39 15.69
C GLU A 184 -4.90 -2.09 15.20
N LYS A 185 -4.13 -1.25 14.50
CA LYS A 185 -4.54 0.11 14.11
C LYS A 185 -5.26 0.17 12.76
N GLY A 186 -5.12 -0.87 11.93
CA GLY A 186 -5.74 -0.99 10.61
C GLY A 186 -6.82 -2.06 10.55
N LEU A 187 -6.42 -3.33 10.49
CA LEU A 187 -7.34 -4.45 10.22
C LEU A 187 -8.40 -4.66 11.31
N THR A 188 -8.03 -4.57 12.59
CA THR A 188 -9.01 -4.68 13.68
C THR A 188 -10.06 -3.59 13.57
N GLN A 189 -9.66 -2.39 13.15
CA GLN A 189 -10.57 -1.26 13.01
C GLN A 189 -11.62 -1.47 11.91
N VAL A 190 -11.29 -2.10 10.80
CA VAL A 190 -12.25 -2.40 9.73
C VAL A 190 -13.14 -3.58 10.10
N MET A 191 -12.63 -4.58 10.77
CA MET A 191 -13.44 -5.72 11.23
C MET A 191 -14.55 -5.28 12.18
N GLU A 192 -14.26 -4.35 13.09
CA GLU A 192 -15.29 -3.77 13.95
C GLU A 192 -16.37 -3.00 13.16
N ASP A 193 -16.00 -2.35 12.05
CA ASP A 193 -16.97 -1.69 11.18
C ASP A 193 -17.83 -2.72 10.42
N TYR A 194 -17.24 -3.79 9.88
CA TYR A 194 -17.97 -4.83 9.16
C TYR A 194 -18.92 -5.64 10.07
N GLU A 195 -18.57 -5.79 11.34
CA GLU A 195 -19.40 -6.48 12.35
C GLU A 195 -20.49 -5.57 12.95
N ASP A 196 -20.70 -4.37 12.42
CA ASP A 196 -21.70 -3.40 12.90
C ASP A 196 -21.57 -3.11 14.41
N LYS A 197 -20.38 -3.22 14.98
CA LYS A 197 -20.15 -2.88 16.39
C LYS A 197 -20.47 -1.40 16.62
N PRO A 198 -21.17 -1.07 17.72
CA PRO A 198 -21.53 0.32 17.99
C PRO A 198 -20.28 1.17 18.13
N ARG A 199 -20.04 2.02 17.15
CA ARG A 199 -19.04 3.07 17.17
C ARG A 199 -19.74 4.43 17.18
N THR A 200 -19.06 5.41 17.70
CA THR A 200 -19.49 6.82 17.68
C THR A 200 -19.47 7.42 16.26
N ARG A 201 -19.36 6.60 15.23
CA ARG A 201 -19.37 7.07 13.84
C ARG A 201 -20.75 7.34 13.34
N THR A 202 -20.93 8.53 12.81
CA THR A 202 -22.14 8.94 12.10
C THR A 202 -22.15 8.50 10.63
N TYR A 203 -21.00 8.09 10.08
CA TYR A 203 -20.83 7.74 8.66
C TYR A 203 -20.44 6.28 8.48
N ARG A 204 -21.29 5.53 7.80
CA ARG A 204 -21.07 4.12 7.46
C ARG A 204 -20.62 4.02 6.01
N TRP A 205 -19.35 4.30 5.75
CA TRP A 205 -18.75 4.34 4.41
C TRP A 205 -18.94 3.04 3.61
N TYR A 206 -19.09 1.90 4.28
CA TYR A 206 -19.31 0.59 3.66
C TYR A 206 -20.78 0.32 3.27
N GLN A 207 -21.76 1.05 3.82
CA GLN A 207 -23.19 0.84 3.58
C GLN A 207 -23.86 1.99 2.82
N ASP A 208 -23.57 3.25 3.17
CA ASP A 208 -24.48 4.37 2.94
C ASP A 208 -24.44 4.96 1.52
N TYR A 209 -23.35 4.81 0.73
CA TYR A 209 -23.26 5.44 -0.59
C TYR A 209 -22.65 4.52 -1.66
N PRO A 210 -23.47 4.01 -2.60
CA PRO A 210 -22.99 3.06 -3.63
C PRO A 210 -21.95 3.63 -4.62
N GLY A 211 -21.85 4.95 -4.75
CA GLY A 211 -20.95 5.62 -5.69
C GLY A 211 -19.80 6.40 -5.05
N ASP A 212 -19.58 6.25 -3.75
CA ASP A 212 -18.56 7.02 -3.04
C ASP A 212 -17.16 6.37 -3.20
N ASN A 213 -16.15 7.21 -3.41
CA ASN A 213 -14.75 6.80 -3.45
C ASN A 213 -14.27 6.14 -2.13
N TRP A 214 -14.93 6.42 -1.01
CA TRP A 214 -14.62 5.81 0.28
C TRP A 214 -14.66 4.29 0.23
N LYS A 215 -15.69 3.71 -0.40
CA LYS A 215 -15.79 2.24 -0.54
C LYS A 215 -14.60 1.66 -1.28
N LEU A 216 -14.18 2.30 -2.36
CA LEU A 216 -13.05 1.82 -3.16
C LEU A 216 -11.72 1.99 -2.43
N VAL A 217 -11.49 3.15 -1.85
CA VAL A 217 -10.25 3.43 -1.12
C VAL A 217 -10.15 2.56 0.14
N CYS A 218 -11.18 2.52 0.98
CA CYS A 218 -11.13 1.78 2.23
C CYS A 218 -11.06 0.27 2.00
N ASN A 219 -11.93 -0.31 1.16
CA ASN A 219 -11.88 -1.75 0.90
C ASN A 219 -10.61 -2.17 0.17
N GLY A 220 -10.15 -1.39 -0.81
CA GLY A 220 -8.90 -1.65 -1.52
C GLY A 220 -7.69 -1.63 -0.59
N SER A 221 -7.60 -0.63 0.27
CA SER A 221 -6.52 -0.51 1.26
C SER A 221 -6.53 -1.65 2.27
N MET A 222 -7.72 -2.02 2.79
CA MET A 222 -7.84 -3.12 3.75
C MET A 222 -7.54 -4.48 3.10
N SER A 223 -7.94 -4.67 1.84
CA SER A 223 -7.59 -5.88 1.08
C SER A 223 -6.07 -5.99 0.88
N MET A 224 -5.42 -4.89 0.51
CA MET A 224 -3.94 -4.86 0.42
C MET A 224 -3.28 -5.18 1.77
N ALA A 225 -3.78 -4.60 2.86
CA ALA A 225 -3.27 -4.83 4.20
C ALA A 225 -3.43 -6.30 4.65
N ALA A 226 -4.56 -6.93 4.33
CA ALA A 226 -4.81 -8.33 4.67
C ALA A 226 -3.97 -9.31 3.83
N LEU A 227 -3.55 -8.91 2.63
CA LEU A 227 -2.75 -9.72 1.72
C LEU A 227 -1.24 -9.52 1.93
N ALA A 228 -0.81 -8.45 2.59
CA ALA A 228 0.58 -8.19 2.89
C ALA A 228 1.15 -9.19 3.90
#